data_9d6a7391ae95e9090c812252415a17f0
#
_entry.id   9d6a7391ae95e9090c812252415a17f0
#
_cell.length_a   1.000
_cell.length_b   1.000
_cell.length_c   1.000
_cell.angle_alpha   90.00
_cell.angle_beta   90.00
_cell.angle_gamma   90.00
#
_symmetry.space_group_name_H-M   'P 1'
#
loop_
_entity.id
_entity.type
_entity.pdbx_description
1 polymer ?
#
loop_
_entity_poly.entity_id
_entity_poly.type
_entity_poly.pdbx_seq_one_letter_code
_entity_poly.pdbx_strand_id
1 'polypeptide(L)'
;MDKAGDRNFFGHVGSFLQTFCLLACERGFATCLQEAWSQFDEPVADELGIDREREAIWCGIAVGYEDPSKPVNRLVTDRAPVEAFASFFDAPRARL
;
A
#
# COMPACT_ATOMS: atom_id res chain seq x y z
N MET A 1 8.35 6.48 20.80
CA MET A 1 7.27 5.73 20.10
C MET A 1 7.72 4.28 20.01
N ASP A 2 7.00 3.39 20.62
CA ASP A 2 7.35 1.97 20.61
C ASP A 2 7.11 1.42 19.19
N LYS A 3 8.20 1.11 18.48
CA LYS A 3 8.19 0.66 17.08
C LYS A 3 7.49 -0.70 16.89
N ALA A 4 7.17 -1.40 17.98
CA ALA A 4 6.70 -2.78 17.91
C ALA A 4 5.22 -2.98 18.26
N GLY A 5 4.49 -1.97 18.69
CA GLY A 5 3.26 -2.22 19.46
C GLY A 5 1.97 -1.59 18.96
N ASP A 6 2.00 -0.63 18.09
CA ASP A 6 0.74 0.00 17.69
C ASP A 6 0.16 -0.62 16.41
N ARG A 7 -0.72 -1.61 16.59
CA ARG A 7 -1.48 -2.20 15.47
C ARG A 7 -2.24 -1.16 14.65
N ASN A 8 -2.66 -0.08 15.30
CA ASN A 8 -3.36 1.02 14.65
C ASN A 8 -2.45 1.76 13.66
N PHE A 9 -1.16 1.91 13.98
CA PHE A 9 -0.19 2.54 13.11
C PHE A 9 -0.12 1.86 11.73
N PHE A 10 -0.01 0.53 11.72
CA PHE A 10 0.02 -0.23 10.46
C PHE A 10 -1.29 -0.08 9.67
N GLY A 11 -2.42 -0.08 10.36
CA GLY A 11 -3.72 0.17 9.75
C GLY A 11 -3.81 1.55 9.11
N HIS A 12 -3.33 2.59 9.80
CA HIS A 12 -3.34 3.97 9.28
C HIS A 12 -2.43 4.12 8.06
N VAL A 13 -1.22 3.57 8.10
CA VAL A 13 -0.29 3.62 6.95
C VAL A 13 -0.89 2.89 5.75
N GLY A 14 -1.43 1.68 5.95
CA GLY A 14 -2.07 0.92 4.88
C GLY A 14 -3.26 1.64 4.26
N SER A 15 -4.11 2.25 5.09
CA SER A 15 -5.25 3.05 4.62
C SER A 15 -4.81 4.26 3.82
N PHE A 16 -3.77 4.97 4.29
CA PHE A 16 -3.19 6.09 3.56
C PHE A 16 -2.65 5.67 2.19
N LEU A 17 -1.84 4.60 2.16
CA LEU A 17 -1.23 4.09 0.93
C LEU A 17 -2.28 3.70 -0.11
N GLN A 18 -3.29 2.96 0.30
CA GLN A 18 -4.37 2.55 -0.59
C GLN A 18 -5.17 3.74 -1.11
N THR A 19 -5.52 4.69 -0.24
CA THR A 19 -6.23 5.90 -0.63
C THR A 19 -5.41 6.73 -1.62
N PHE A 20 -4.11 6.88 -1.36
CA PHE A 20 -3.20 7.58 -2.27
C PHE A 20 -3.18 6.93 -3.65
N CYS A 21 -3.02 5.60 -3.72
CA CYS A 21 -2.99 4.87 -4.99
C CYS A 21 -4.30 5.01 -5.77
N LEU A 22 -5.45 4.94 -5.09
CA LEU A 22 -6.76 5.10 -5.72
C LEU A 22 -6.95 6.51 -6.29
N LEU A 23 -6.59 7.53 -5.52
CA LEU A 23 -6.69 8.93 -5.98
C LEU A 23 -5.71 9.24 -7.11
N ALA A 24 -4.51 8.66 -7.10
CA ALA A 24 -3.57 8.78 -8.20
C ALA A 24 -4.13 8.13 -9.47
N CYS A 25 -4.70 6.94 -9.37
CA CYS A 25 -5.36 6.23 -10.47
C CYS A 25 -6.52 7.04 -11.05
N GLU A 26 -7.36 7.64 -10.21
CA GLU A 26 -8.44 8.53 -10.65
C GLU A 26 -7.94 9.71 -11.50
N ARG A 27 -6.73 10.18 -11.22
CA ARG A 27 -6.08 11.26 -11.97
C ARG A 27 -5.25 10.80 -13.16
N GLY A 28 -5.31 9.52 -13.50
CA GLY A 28 -4.60 8.94 -14.65
C GLY A 28 -3.15 8.59 -14.38
N PHE A 29 -2.71 8.57 -13.13
CA PHE A 29 -1.38 8.09 -12.75
C PHE A 29 -1.40 6.60 -12.44
N ALA A 30 -0.29 5.94 -12.75
CA ALA A 30 0.01 4.61 -12.24
C ALA A 30 0.93 4.70 -11.01
N THR A 31 0.80 3.74 -10.11
CA THR A 31 1.59 3.68 -8.89
C THR A 31 2.19 2.30 -8.70
N CYS A 32 3.36 2.25 -8.06
CA CYS A 32 3.98 0.99 -7.65
C CYS A 32 4.55 1.16 -6.25
N LEU A 33 4.03 0.40 -5.30
CA LEU A 33 4.57 0.33 -3.96
C LEU A 33 5.87 -0.48 -3.96
N GLN A 34 6.90 0.04 -3.31
CA GLN A 34 8.26 -0.50 -3.32
C GLN A 34 8.72 -0.73 -1.88
N GLU A 35 8.33 -1.86 -1.31
CA GLU A 35 8.65 -2.22 0.07
C GLU A 35 10.15 -2.41 0.30
N ALA A 36 10.90 -2.78 -0.74
CA ALA A 36 12.34 -3.00 -0.66
C ALA A 36 13.12 -1.79 -0.09
N TRP A 37 12.61 -0.58 -0.23
CA TRP A 37 13.25 0.63 0.30
C TRP A 37 13.31 0.65 1.83
N SER A 38 12.45 -0.07 2.53
CA SER A 38 12.51 -0.21 3.98
C SER A 38 13.77 -0.96 4.47
N GLN A 39 14.38 -1.77 3.59
CA GLN A 39 15.63 -2.48 3.88
C GLN A 39 16.87 -1.59 3.71
N PHE A 40 16.72 -0.45 3.06
CA PHE A 40 17.76 0.54 2.84
C PHE A 40 17.47 1.83 3.62
N ASP A 41 16.88 1.69 4.79
CA ASP A 41 16.40 2.82 5.59
C ASP A 41 17.52 3.80 5.96
N GLU A 42 18.72 3.29 6.29
CA GLU A 42 19.86 4.13 6.67
C GLU A 42 20.33 5.04 5.52
N PRO A 43 20.76 4.53 4.35
CA PRO A 43 21.22 5.40 3.28
C PRO A 43 20.11 6.31 2.74
N VAL A 44 18.87 5.88 2.75
CA VAL A 44 17.73 6.72 2.30
C VAL A 44 17.44 7.82 3.33
N ALA A 45 17.47 7.50 4.61
CA ALA A 45 17.29 8.48 5.67
C ALA A 45 18.39 9.55 5.67
N ASP A 46 19.63 9.14 5.47
CA ASP A 46 20.78 10.04 5.37
C ASP A 46 20.64 11.01 4.19
N GLU A 47 20.26 10.50 3.02
CA GLU A 47 20.05 11.32 1.83
C GLU A 47 18.90 12.30 1.98
N LEU A 48 17.81 11.88 2.64
CA LEU A 48 16.61 12.70 2.83
C LEU A 48 16.62 13.55 4.10
N GLY A 49 17.64 13.40 4.97
CA GLY A 49 17.71 14.11 6.25
C GLY A 49 16.65 13.66 7.27
N ILE A 50 16.26 12.39 7.22
CA ILE A 50 15.24 11.81 8.12
C ILE A 50 15.89 11.41 9.45
N ASP A 51 15.27 11.80 10.55
CA ASP A 51 15.66 11.38 11.89
C ASP A 51 15.14 9.95 12.19
N ARG A 52 16.00 8.96 12.04
CA ARG A 52 15.68 7.55 12.23
C ARG A 52 15.29 7.15 13.67
N GLU A 53 15.55 7.99 14.65
CA GLU A 53 15.07 7.76 16.01
C GLU A 53 13.56 8.07 16.15
N ARG A 54 13.05 8.96 15.32
CA ARG A 54 11.68 9.46 15.37
C ARG A 54 10.81 8.96 14.23
N GLU A 55 11.41 8.70 13.08
CA GLU A 55 10.72 8.36 11.85
C GLU A 55 11.25 7.05 11.27
N ALA A 56 10.44 6.37 10.52
CA ALA A 56 10.81 5.15 9.82
C ALA A 56 10.38 5.20 8.36
N ILE A 57 11.23 4.69 7.49
CA ILE A 57 10.89 4.52 6.07
C ILE A 57 10.07 3.24 5.95
N TRP A 58 8.81 3.39 5.54
CA TRP A 58 7.91 2.26 5.37
C TRP A 58 8.08 1.59 4.00
N CYS A 59 7.96 2.38 2.95
CA CYS A 59 8.16 1.96 1.57
C CYS A 59 8.40 3.18 0.68
N GLY A 60 8.82 2.92 -0.55
CA GLY A 60 8.74 3.90 -1.62
C GLY A 60 7.43 3.75 -2.40
N ILE A 61 7.05 4.80 -3.10
CA ILE A 61 5.95 4.77 -4.06
C ILE A 61 6.46 5.39 -5.36
N ALA A 62 6.59 4.59 -6.41
CA ALA A 62 6.80 5.13 -7.75
C ALA A 62 5.45 5.65 -8.27
N VAL A 63 5.45 6.86 -8.81
CA VAL A 63 4.28 7.51 -9.41
C VAL A 63 4.64 8.00 -10.79
N GLY A 64 3.84 7.69 -11.79
CA GLY A 64 4.09 8.11 -13.16
C GLY A 64 2.99 7.68 -14.11
N TYR A 65 3.29 7.69 -15.38
CA TYR A 65 2.41 7.17 -16.41
C TYR A 65 2.81 5.76 -16.80
N GLU A 66 1.82 4.91 -16.95
CA GLU A 66 2.01 3.54 -17.39
C GLU A 66 2.57 3.49 -18.82
N ASP A 67 3.58 2.65 -19.05
CA ASP A 67 4.03 2.30 -20.39
C ASP A 67 3.25 1.08 -20.89
N PRO A 68 2.30 1.27 -21.83
CA PRO A 68 1.44 0.18 -22.30
C PRO A 68 2.19 -0.89 -23.11
N SER A 69 3.43 -0.60 -23.54
CA SER A 69 4.26 -1.55 -24.29
C SER A 69 4.85 -2.64 -23.39
N LYS A 70 4.89 -2.41 -22.06
CA LYS A 70 5.51 -3.35 -21.12
C LYS A 70 4.53 -4.44 -20.68
N PRO A 71 4.88 -5.73 -20.86
CA PRO A 71 3.99 -6.84 -20.49
C PRO A 71 3.59 -6.85 -19.00
N VAL A 72 4.46 -6.38 -18.11
CA VAL A 72 4.20 -6.32 -16.67
C VAL A 72 3.00 -5.45 -16.33
N ASN A 73 2.73 -4.42 -17.11
CA ASN A 73 1.60 -3.52 -16.90
C ASN A 73 0.24 -4.12 -17.31
N ARG A 74 0.25 -5.29 -17.95
CA ARG A 74 -0.96 -6.05 -18.31
C ARG A 74 -1.28 -7.18 -17.34
N LEU A 75 -0.45 -7.34 -16.30
CA LEU A 75 -0.66 -8.35 -15.29
C LEU A 75 -1.94 -8.03 -14.48
N VAL A 76 -2.86 -8.96 -14.48
CA VAL A 76 -4.05 -8.94 -13.61
C VAL A 76 -3.92 -10.05 -12.59
N THR A 77 -3.89 -9.69 -11.32
CA THR A 77 -3.79 -10.66 -10.22
C THR A 77 -5.15 -11.25 -9.88
N ASP A 78 -5.18 -12.53 -9.54
CA ASP A 78 -6.37 -13.22 -9.08
C ASP A 78 -6.84 -12.66 -7.73
N ARG A 79 -8.11 -12.88 -7.45
CA ARG A 79 -8.74 -12.61 -6.15
C ARG A 79 -9.45 -13.86 -5.67
N ALA A 80 -9.27 -14.17 -4.40
CA ALA A 80 -10.03 -15.22 -3.77
C ALA A 80 -11.54 -14.88 -3.76
N PRO A 81 -12.42 -15.86 -3.95
CA PRO A 81 -13.86 -15.62 -3.78
C PRO A 81 -14.14 -15.24 -2.31
N VAL A 82 -15.17 -14.45 -2.09
CA VAL A 82 -15.48 -13.89 -0.76
C VAL A 82 -15.66 -15.00 0.28
N GLU A 83 -16.25 -16.11 -0.11
CA GLU A 83 -16.52 -17.27 0.75
C GLU A 83 -15.24 -17.97 1.25
N ALA A 84 -14.11 -17.73 0.58
CA ALA A 84 -12.83 -18.33 0.97
C ALA A 84 -12.18 -17.60 2.18
N PHE A 85 -12.57 -16.36 2.46
CA PHE A 85 -11.94 -15.56 3.52
C PHE A 85 -12.93 -14.83 4.45
N ALA A 86 -14.21 -14.83 4.14
CA ALA A 86 -15.22 -14.15 4.94
C ALA A 86 -16.36 -15.06 5.34
N SER A 87 -16.84 -14.89 6.57
CA SER A 87 -18.06 -15.52 7.07
C SER A 87 -19.02 -14.43 7.50
N PHE A 88 -20.30 -14.60 7.14
CA PHE A 88 -21.35 -13.64 7.47
C PHE A 88 -22.26 -14.24 8.52
N PHE A 89 -22.40 -13.58 9.66
CA PHE A 89 -23.22 -14.02 10.76
C PHE A 89 -24.42 -13.06 10.90
N ASP A 90 -25.62 -13.61 10.99
CA ASP A 90 -26.87 -12.88 11.22
C ASP A 90 -27.09 -11.66 10.28
N ALA A 91 -26.50 -11.73 9.10
CA ALA A 91 -26.75 -10.71 8.09
C ALA A 91 -28.22 -10.78 7.63
N PRO A 92 -28.99 -9.68 7.70
CA PRO A 92 -30.32 -9.65 7.09
C PRO A 92 -30.19 -10.01 5.61
N ARG A 93 -30.95 -11.01 5.15
CA ARG A 93 -31.00 -11.32 3.74
C ARG A 93 -31.45 -10.07 3.00
N ALA A 94 -30.57 -9.52 2.13
CA ALA A 94 -30.95 -8.44 1.26
C ALA A 94 -32.19 -8.91 0.45
N ARG A 95 -33.30 -8.23 0.66
CA ARG A 95 -34.47 -8.40 -0.22
C ARG A 95 -34.10 -7.68 -1.52
N LEU A 96 -33.72 -8.48 -2.49
CA LEU A 96 -33.60 -8.01 -3.87
C LEU A 96 -35.00 -7.68 -4.42
#